data_6de112bcf4d5c7000b093e92f45d9f92
#
_entry.id   6de112bcf4d5c7000b093e92f45d9f92
#
_cell.length_a   1.000
_cell.length_b   1.000
_cell.length_c   1.000
_cell.angle_alpha   90.00
_cell.angle_beta   90.00
_cell.angle_gamma   90.00
#
_symmetry.space_group_name_H-M   'P 1'
#
loop_
_entity.id
_entity.type
_entity.pdbx_description
1 polymer ?
#
loop_
_entity_poly.entity_id
_entity_poly.type
_entity_poly.pdbx_seq_one_letter_code
_entity_poly.pdbx_strand_id
1 'polypeptide(L)'
;MIYTLVHGKNCKDFVRIDDIKTKQDFEIHDLIKSVLTRKEYKPFIQSFNKTITESYLFNDIYFPVQFWHDVKTKVREIYGIDITLNGDYTGVPNVIEREQFDMFVSSLKLPPKYQTDSETYKYQQDCVYNVLTNKIGLIEIGTSGGKTFITYLYVRYILEHYTNWATTTSREIKNNLQKGNRPEEADKILVIVPSKQLAIQLKQDFEEYSSLEEKKVIVESIFAGAKKTNNAHVICGTYQTLCNYEPDFFEGFRYIICDELHRAKAFSIKSEIYGKIRNADFYFGMTGTLPKYNTLDYLHITAMFGNKLYEKSVRSLIDDGISVVVDMNIIRIQYEGDNADYSLALRERGIIGTEKYRAEKEFFQSNEKRNALIIKLLKHYNSNALILVDTLSYCDVLYDLLVGAFGDSREIHIINGQVKNRQEIIDKMKQAKSDFILIGTYGTMSTGVSIPSIEQIYFVDGGKSEIRIRQSIGRGIRLNPGKEKCKVFDFFDDLKGSSFQKHARERLRIYKEQKLPFKITTTTI
;
A
#
# COMPACT_ATOMS: atom_id res chain seq x y z
N MET A 1 30.94 -10.41 -23.19
CA MET A 1 30.30 -9.27 -22.50
C MET A 1 30.79 -9.19 -21.07
N ILE A 2 31.15 -8.02 -20.58
CA ILE A 2 31.66 -7.78 -19.22
C ILE A 2 30.67 -6.82 -18.53
N TYR A 3 30.35 -7.09 -17.27
CA TYR A 3 29.49 -6.22 -16.45
C TYR A 3 30.35 -5.59 -15.35
N THR A 4 30.47 -4.29 -15.37
CA THR A 4 31.29 -3.53 -14.43
C THR A 4 30.42 -2.64 -13.56
N LEU A 5 30.61 -2.70 -12.24
CA LEU A 5 30.00 -1.76 -11.33
C LEU A 5 30.63 -0.38 -11.49
N VAL A 6 29.78 0.62 -11.66
CA VAL A 6 30.19 2.03 -11.75
C VAL A 6 29.50 2.80 -10.66
N HIS A 7 30.28 3.33 -9.74
CA HIS A 7 29.74 4.19 -8.67
C HIS A 7 29.31 5.54 -9.24
N GLY A 8 28.01 5.80 -9.15
CA GLY A 8 27.43 7.07 -9.54
C GLY A 8 27.57 8.12 -8.44
N LYS A 9 27.51 9.38 -8.81
CA LYS A 9 27.31 10.46 -7.83
C LYS A 9 25.98 10.27 -7.11
N ASN A 10 25.94 10.51 -5.80
CA ASN A 10 24.73 10.44 -4.96
C ASN A 10 24.23 9.00 -4.66
N CYS A 11 25.12 8.06 -4.33
CA CYS A 11 24.78 6.70 -3.92
C CYS A 11 23.91 5.91 -4.93
N LYS A 12 24.01 6.26 -6.21
CA LYS A 12 23.35 5.55 -7.30
C LYS A 12 24.37 4.79 -8.08
N ASP A 13 24.50 3.50 -7.80
CA ASP A 13 25.39 2.64 -8.53
C ASP A 13 24.72 2.12 -9.79
N PHE A 14 25.51 2.01 -10.84
CA PHE A 14 25.09 1.51 -12.14
C PHE A 14 25.92 0.30 -12.53
N VAL A 15 25.33 -0.58 -13.30
CA VAL A 15 26.05 -1.60 -14.03
C VAL A 15 26.35 -1.07 -15.42
N ARG A 16 27.61 -1.10 -15.82
CA ARG A 16 28.04 -0.82 -17.19
C ARG A 16 28.27 -2.13 -17.94
N ILE A 17 27.76 -2.20 -19.14
CA ILE A 17 27.95 -3.32 -20.05
C ILE A 17 29.12 -2.98 -20.97
N ASP A 18 30.18 -3.78 -20.89
CA ASP A 18 31.37 -3.61 -21.70
C ASP A 18 31.57 -4.83 -22.63
N ASP A 19 32.37 -4.67 -23.68
CA ASP A 19 32.85 -5.76 -24.56
C ASP A 19 31.73 -6.60 -25.23
N ILE A 20 30.73 -5.96 -25.83
CA ILE A 20 29.75 -6.61 -26.67
C ILE A 20 30.40 -6.94 -28.02
N LYS A 21 30.76 -8.22 -28.26
CA LYS A 21 31.55 -8.60 -29.45
C LYS A 21 30.93 -9.74 -30.26
N THR A 22 30.24 -10.66 -29.62
CA THR A 22 29.71 -11.85 -30.29
C THR A 22 28.23 -11.72 -30.58
N LYS A 23 27.70 -12.53 -31.51
CA LYS A 23 26.28 -12.60 -31.77
C LYS A 23 25.47 -12.87 -30.49
N GLN A 24 25.96 -13.78 -29.66
CA GLN A 24 25.32 -14.10 -28.38
C GLN A 24 25.33 -12.90 -27.41
N ASP A 25 26.41 -12.10 -27.40
CA ASP A 25 26.43 -10.86 -26.59
C ASP A 25 25.33 -9.89 -27.03
N PHE A 26 25.08 -9.74 -28.33
CA PHE A 26 24.02 -8.87 -28.84
C PHE A 26 22.62 -9.42 -28.47
N GLU A 27 22.41 -10.74 -28.57
CA GLU A 27 21.15 -11.37 -28.16
C GLU A 27 20.88 -11.17 -26.65
N ILE A 28 21.91 -11.33 -25.80
CA ILE A 28 21.81 -11.04 -24.36
C ILE A 28 21.55 -9.54 -24.11
N HIS A 29 22.20 -8.66 -24.85
CA HIS A 29 21.98 -7.21 -24.73
C HIS A 29 20.53 -6.83 -25.10
N ASP A 30 19.97 -7.40 -26.16
CA ASP A 30 18.56 -7.19 -26.55
C ASP A 30 17.60 -7.73 -25.48
N LEU A 31 17.93 -8.86 -24.85
CA LEU A 31 17.18 -9.37 -23.71
C LEU A 31 17.23 -8.38 -22.54
N ILE A 32 18.40 -7.85 -22.16
CA ILE A 32 18.55 -6.84 -21.11
C ILE A 32 17.71 -5.61 -21.43
N LYS A 33 17.76 -5.14 -22.67
CA LYS A 33 16.93 -4.02 -23.12
C LYS A 33 15.44 -4.30 -22.95
N SER A 34 15.00 -5.54 -23.22
CA SER A 34 13.61 -5.95 -23.00
C SER A 34 13.20 -6.00 -21.52
N VAL A 35 14.10 -6.44 -20.65
CA VAL A 35 13.89 -6.45 -19.18
C VAL A 35 13.75 -5.03 -18.63
N LEU A 36 14.57 -4.10 -19.11
CA LEU A 36 14.67 -2.74 -18.62
C LEU A 36 13.74 -1.74 -19.30
N THR A 37 12.99 -2.16 -20.32
CA THR A 37 12.10 -1.30 -21.09
C THR A 37 10.66 -1.76 -20.95
N ARG A 38 9.74 -0.81 -20.77
CA ARG A 38 8.30 -1.07 -20.77
C ARG A 38 7.59 -0.11 -21.68
N LYS A 39 6.58 -0.63 -22.37
CA LYS A 39 5.65 0.15 -23.19
C LYS A 39 4.27 0.02 -22.58
N GLU A 40 3.64 1.13 -22.26
CA GLU A 40 2.28 1.15 -21.74
C GLU A 40 1.41 2.09 -22.55
N TYR A 41 0.28 1.57 -23.01
CA TYR A 41 -0.74 2.37 -23.68
C TYR A 41 -1.60 3.06 -22.62
N LYS A 42 -1.56 4.39 -22.58
CA LYS A 42 -2.41 5.19 -21.70
C LYS A 42 -3.47 5.91 -22.53
N PRO A 43 -4.73 5.47 -22.48
CA PRO A 43 -5.82 6.19 -23.10
C PRO A 43 -6.04 7.53 -22.38
N PHE A 44 -6.38 8.58 -23.15
CA PHE A 44 -6.83 9.87 -22.64
C PHE A 44 -5.80 10.73 -21.86
N ILE A 45 -4.51 10.62 -22.15
CA ILE A 45 -3.57 11.64 -21.70
C ILE A 45 -3.66 12.84 -22.66
N GLN A 46 -4.10 13.98 -22.16
CA GLN A 46 -4.23 15.24 -22.94
C GLN A 46 -5.05 15.11 -24.23
N SER A 47 -6.18 14.40 -24.16
CA SER A 47 -7.10 14.16 -25.28
C SER A 47 -6.54 13.28 -26.41
N PHE A 48 -5.36 12.69 -26.27
CA PHE A 48 -4.78 11.76 -27.24
C PHE A 48 -4.44 10.41 -26.61
N ASN A 49 -4.64 9.35 -27.40
CA ASN A 49 -4.14 8.03 -27.05
C ASN A 49 -2.62 8.01 -27.24
N LYS A 50 -1.86 7.74 -26.18
CA LYS A 50 -0.40 7.75 -26.23
C LYS A 50 0.17 6.45 -25.69
N THR A 51 1.12 5.88 -26.43
CA THR A 51 1.98 4.82 -25.91
C THR A 51 3.19 5.48 -25.23
N ILE A 52 3.35 5.24 -23.94
CA ILE A 52 4.52 5.67 -23.18
C ILE A 52 5.52 4.52 -23.22
N THR A 53 6.75 4.83 -23.61
CA THR A 53 7.89 3.90 -23.55
C THR A 53 8.91 4.47 -22.59
N GLU A 54 9.26 3.73 -21.57
CA GLU A 54 10.36 4.08 -20.64
C GLU A 54 11.37 2.97 -20.58
N SER A 55 12.65 3.34 -20.57
CA SER A 55 13.78 2.44 -20.45
C SER A 55 14.72 2.90 -19.35
N TYR A 56 15.21 1.95 -18.58
CA TYR A 56 16.30 2.15 -17.62
C TYR A 56 17.65 1.67 -18.15
N LEU A 57 17.75 1.40 -19.45
CA LEU A 57 19.04 1.21 -20.12
C LEU A 57 19.45 2.55 -20.73
N PHE A 58 20.45 3.20 -20.12
CA PHE A 58 20.94 4.52 -20.51
C PHE A 58 22.13 4.37 -21.46
N ASN A 59 22.12 5.13 -22.55
CA ASN A 59 23.15 5.07 -23.61
C ASN A 59 23.41 3.64 -24.11
N ASP A 60 22.40 2.77 -24.01
CA ASP A 60 22.46 1.33 -24.36
C ASP A 60 23.52 0.51 -23.59
N ILE A 61 24.17 1.07 -22.56
CA ILE A 61 25.23 0.39 -21.81
C ILE A 61 25.15 0.55 -20.28
N TYR A 62 24.34 1.45 -19.75
CA TYR A 62 24.23 1.67 -18.30
C TYR A 62 22.84 1.34 -17.80
N PHE A 63 22.72 0.64 -16.69
CA PHE A 63 21.46 0.48 -15.98
C PHE A 63 21.66 0.50 -14.45
N PRO A 64 20.62 0.93 -13.68
CA PRO A 64 20.70 0.93 -12.22
C PRO A 64 20.98 -0.47 -11.67
N VAL A 65 21.88 -0.57 -10.71
CA VAL A 65 22.30 -1.85 -10.10
C VAL A 65 21.13 -2.61 -9.47
N GLN A 66 20.06 -1.93 -9.09
CA GLN A 66 18.83 -2.51 -8.56
C GLN A 66 18.20 -3.54 -9.51
N PHE A 67 18.44 -3.44 -10.81
CA PHE A 67 17.98 -4.41 -11.81
C PHE A 67 18.94 -5.59 -12.02
N TRP A 68 20.10 -5.60 -11.36
CA TRP A 68 21.10 -6.65 -11.59
C TRP A 68 20.56 -8.06 -11.37
N HIS A 69 19.79 -8.25 -10.30
CA HIS A 69 19.19 -9.55 -10.00
C HIS A 69 18.21 -10.01 -11.10
N ASP A 70 17.32 -9.13 -11.55
CA ASP A 70 16.34 -9.43 -12.59
C ASP A 70 17.02 -9.76 -13.92
N VAL A 71 18.06 -8.98 -14.28
CA VAL A 71 18.87 -9.23 -15.48
C VAL A 71 19.60 -10.57 -15.39
N LYS A 72 20.29 -10.84 -14.28
CA LYS A 72 20.99 -12.09 -14.05
C LYS A 72 20.05 -13.30 -14.12
N THR A 73 18.91 -13.21 -13.46
CA THR A 73 17.91 -14.28 -13.45
C THR A 73 17.40 -14.56 -14.86
N LYS A 74 17.06 -13.53 -15.63
CA LYS A 74 16.54 -13.69 -17.00
C LYS A 74 17.59 -14.24 -17.96
N VAL A 75 18.83 -13.80 -17.87
CA VAL A 75 19.93 -14.35 -18.68
C VAL A 75 20.12 -15.83 -18.38
N ARG A 76 20.10 -16.21 -17.11
CA ARG A 76 20.22 -17.62 -16.70
C ARG A 76 19.01 -18.46 -17.16
N GLU A 77 17.78 -17.96 -17.01
CA GLU A 77 16.58 -18.66 -17.45
C GLU A 77 16.55 -18.95 -18.96
N ILE A 78 17.00 -17.99 -19.78
CA ILE A 78 16.87 -18.08 -21.25
C ILE A 78 18.09 -18.72 -21.90
N TYR A 79 19.29 -18.40 -21.42
CA TYR A 79 20.55 -18.85 -22.05
C TYR A 79 21.34 -19.87 -21.22
N GLY A 80 20.92 -20.15 -19.97
CA GLY A 80 21.68 -21.04 -19.08
C GLY A 80 23.02 -20.47 -18.61
N ILE A 81 23.23 -19.14 -18.77
CA ILE A 81 24.51 -18.47 -18.48
C ILE A 81 24.42 -17.75 -17.15
N ASP A 82 25.35 -18.02 -16.25
CA ASP A 82 25.56 -17.26 -15.04
C ASP A 82 26.48 -16.06 -15.32
N ILE A 83 25.94 -14.85 -15.28
CA ILE A 83 26.69 -13.60 -15.41
C ILE A 83 27.17 -13.10 -14.05
N THR A 84 28.38 -12.53 -14.02
CA THR A 84 28.99 -11.96 -12.81
C THR A 84 29.23 -10.48 -12.95
N LEU A 85 29.13 -9.74 -11.86
CA LEU A 85 29.41 -8.32 -11.79
C LEU A 85 30.85 -8.11 -11.31
N ASN A 86 31.64 -7.39 -12.08
CA ASN A 86 33.01 -7.01 -11.70
C ASN A 86 32.96 -5.70 -10.90
N GLY A 87 33.63 -5.68 -9.75
CA GLY A 87 33.69 -4.55 -8.83
C GLY A 87 33.06 -4.88 -7.48
N ASP A 88 33.56 -4.24 -6.46
CA ASP A 88 32.98 -4.35 -5.12
C ASP A 88 31.66 -3.58 -5.09
N TYR A 89 30.59 -4.32 -5.29
CA TYR A 89 29.27 -3.80 -4.99
C TYR A 89 29.23 -3.47 -3.49
N THR A 90 29.35 -2.19 -3.17
CA THR A 90 29.26 -1.69 -1.79
C THR A 90 27.84 -1.76 -1.21
N GLY A 91 26.89 -2.25 -1.98
CA GLY A 91 25.75 -2.99 -1.43
C GLY A 91 26.25 -4.31 -0.85
N VAL A 92 27.43 -4.29 -0.18
CA VAL A 92 27.86 -5.40 0.69
C VAL A 92 26.71 -5.59 1.67
N PRO A 93 26.14 -6.82 1.71
CA PRO A 93 25.17 -7.14 2.76
C PRO A 93 25.76 -6.65 4.08
N ASN A 94 25.01 -5.85 4.78
CA ASN A 94 25.43 -5.44 6.10
C ASN A 94 25.51 -6.72 6.92
N VAL A 95 26.71 -7.11 7.36
CA VAL A 95 26.88 -8.34 8.10
C VAL A 95 26.31 -8.12 9.48
N ILE A 96 25.06 -8.49 9.64
CA ILE A 96 24.36 -8.50 10.93
C ILE A 96 24.20 -9.95 11.31
N GLU A 97 24.82 -10.35 12.41
CA GLU A 97 24.62 -11.68 12.96
C GLU A 97 23.16 -11.83 13.42
N ARG A 98 22.50 -12.89 12.99
CA ARG A 98 21.10 -13.13 13.32
C ARG A 98 20.86 -13.15 14.84
N GLU A 99 21.73 -13.75 15.58
CA GLU A 99 21.64 -13.86 17.03
C GLU A 99 21.70 -12.49 17.71
N GLN A 100 22.54 -11.57 17.22
CA GLN A 100 22.60 -10.19 17.73
C GLN A 100 21.31 -9.43 17.47
N PHE A 101 20.72 -9.62 16.28
CA PHE A 101 19.41 -9.02 15.95
C PHE A 101 18.30 -9.58 16.84
N ASP A 102 18.25 -10.89 17.06
CA ASP A 102 17.24 -11.54 17.90
C ASP A 102 17.39 -11.10 19.39
N MET A 103 18.63 -10.94 19.89
CA MET A 103 18.89 -10.37 21.22
C MET A 103 18.39 -8.93 21.32
N PHE A 104 18.65 -8.11 20.30
CA PHE A 104 18.12 -6.74 20.27
C PHE A 104 16.60 -6.74 20.36
N VAL A 105 15.88 -7.52 19.54
CA VAL A 105 14.42 -7.59 19.56
C VAL A 105 13.91 -8.02 20.94
N SER A 106 14.53 -9.03 21.54
CA SER A 106 14.18 -9.53 22.88
C SER A 106 14.43 -8.51 24.01
N SER A 107 15.33 -7.54 23.79
CA SER A 107 15.62 -6.47 24.77
C SER A 107 14.57 -5.35 24.79
N LEU A 108 13.70 -5.27 23.75
CA LEU A 108 12.69 -4.21 23.65
C LEU A 108 11.57 -4.39 24.68
N LYS A 109 11.27 -3.34 25.42
CA LYS A 109 10.17 -3.31 26.41
C LYS A 109 8.85 -2.96 25.69
N LEU A 110 8.30 -3.92 24.97
CA LEU A 110 7.05 -3.75 24.23
C LEU A 110 5.82 -3.99 25.12
N PRO A 111 4.69 -3.28 24.90
CA PRO A 111 3.43 -3.62 25.55
C PRO A 111 3.02 -5.08 25.24
N PRO A 112 2.33 -5.79 26.18
CA PRO A 112 2.04 -7.22 26.05
C PRO A 112 1.41 -7.64 24.72
N LYS A 113 0.56 -6.80 24.13
CA LYS A 113 -0.09 -7.08 22.84
C LYS A 113 0.86 -7.04 21.64
N TYR A 114 2.09 -6.56 21.82
CA TYR A 114 3.12 -6.46 20.78
C TYR A 114 4.34 -7.32 21.07
N GLN A 115 4.28 -8.14 22.12
CA GLN A 115 5.34 -9.10 22.42
C GLN A 115 5.43 -10.12 21.29
N THR A 116 6.60 -10.19 20.67
CA THR A 116 6.84 -10.93 19.43
C THR A 116 7.43 -12.33 19.65
N ASP A 117 7.33 -12.86 20.87
CA ASP A 117 7.92 -14.16 21.24
C ASP A 117 7.19 -15.36 20.59
N SER A 118 6.07 -15.13 19.90
CA SER A 118 5.37 -16.19 19.20
C SER A 118 5.95 -16.40 17.79
N GLU A 119 6.17 -17.65 17.40
CA GLU A 119 6.54 -18.03 16.03
C GLU A 119 5.60 -17.43 14.97
N THR A 120 4.34 -17.19 15.33
CA THR A 120 3.33 -16.59 14.47
C THR A 120 3.73 -15.22 13.94
N TYR A 121 4.43 -14.40 14.74
CA TYR A 121 4.84 -13.04 14.37
C TYR A 121 6.30 -12.90 13.99
N LYS A 122 7.07 -13.99 13.98
CA LYS A 122 8.50 -14.00 13.63
C LYS A 122 8.79 -13.42 12.24
N TYR A 123 7.84 -13.55 11.30
CA TYR A 123 7.98 -12.94 9.97
C TYR A 123 8.21 -11.43 10.00
N GLN A 124 7.72 -10.71 11.03
CA GLN A 124 7.95 -9.27 11.16
C GLN A 124 9.42 -8.98 11.46
N GLN A 125 10.04 -9.81 12.30
CA GLN A 125 11.46 -9.75 12.59
C GLN A 125 12.28 -10.13 11.35
N ASP A 126 11.87 -11.17 10.63
CA ASP A 126 12.52 -11.60 9.38
C ASP A 126 12.47 -10.52 8.29
N CYS A 127 11.36 -9.80 8.18
CA CYS A 127 11.26 -8.64 7.28
C CYS A 127 12.31 -7.59 7.62
N VAL A 128 12.43 -7.21 8.89
CA VAL A 128 13.39 -6.19 9.34
C VAL A 128 14.82 -6.68 9.12
N TYR A 129 15.12 -7.91 9.50
CA TYR A 129 16.44 -8.51 9.32
C TYR A 129 16.86 -8.48 7.84
N ASN A 130 15.98 -8.93 6.94
CA ASN A 130 16.25 -8.92 5.50
C ASN A 130 16.50 -7.50 4.96
N VAL A 131 15.74 -6.50 5.41
CA VAL A 131 15.94 -5.11 4.99
C VAL A 131 17.27 -4.55 5.50
N LEU A 132 17.59 -4.78 6.77
CA LEU A 132 18.83 -4.31 7.38
C LEU A 132 20.06 -4.94 6.71
N THR A 133 20.00 -6.23 6.40
CA THR A 133 21.09 -6.96 5.75
C THR A 133 21.30 -6.49 4.30
N ASN A 134 20.23 -6.23 3.55
CA ASN A 134 20.30 -5.83 2.14
C ASN A 134 20.40 -4.32 1.91
N LYS A 135 20.14 -3.49 2.92
CA LYS A 135 20.09 -2.00 2.88
C LYS A 135 19.04 -1.42 1.93
N ILE A 136 18.80 -2.06 0.79
CA ILE A 136 17.87 -1.62 -0.26
C ILE A 136 16.93 -2.77 -0.60
N GLY A 137 15.63 -2.52 -0.63
CA GLY A 137 14.66 -3.54 -1.04
C GLY A 137 13.20 -3.22 -0.82
N LEU A 138 12.39 -4.17 -1.22
CA LEU A 138 10.92 -4.11 -1.12
C LEU A 138 10.42 -5.20 -0.19
N ILE A 139 9.42 -4.90 0.61
CA ILE A 139 8.63 -5.91 1.31
C ILE A 139 7.15 -5.79 0.92
N GLU A 140 6.57 -6.93 0.54
CA GLU A 140 5.16 -7.04 0.22
C GLU A 140 4.45 -7.74 1.37
N ILE A 141 3.75 -6.97 2.20
CA ILE A 141 3.03 -7.47 3.37
C ILE A 141 1.56 -7.12 3.24
N GLY A 142 0.72 -8.13 3.23
CA GLY A 142 -0.73 -7.97 3.17
C GLY A 142 -1.25 -7.00 4.22
N THR A 143 -2.39 -6.39 3.94
CA THR A 143 -3.06 -5.50 4.90
C THR A 143 -3.30 -6.27 6.20
N SER A 144 -3.13 -5.61 7.33
CA SER A 144 -3.16 -6.18 8.70
C SER A 144 -1.92 -6.99 9.11
N GLY A 145 -0.89 -7.11 8.26
CA GLY A 145 0.37 -7.78 8.60
C GLY A 145 1.34 -6.95 9.44
N GLY A 146 0.92 -5.83 10.04
CA GLY A 146 1.75 -5.08 11.00
C GLY A 146 2.87 -4.24 10.41
N LYS A 147 2.69 -3.68 9.19
CA LYS A 147 3.70 -2.83 8.53
C LYS A 147 4.24 -1.71 9.43
N THR A 148 3.39 -1.05 10.22
CA THR A 148 3.83 0.01 11.14
C THR A 148 4.75 -0.54 12.23
N PHE A 149 4.50 -1.75 12.72
CA PHE A 149 5.37 -2.39 13.71
C PHE A 149 6.71 -2.82 13.10
N ILE A 150 6.72 -3.33 11.88
CA ILE A 150 7.95 -3.60 11.12
C ILE A 150 8.77 -2.31 10.97
N THR A 151 8.12 -1.18 10.63
CA THR A 151 8.77 0.15 10.58
C THR A 151 9.36 0.53 11.93
N TYR A 152 8.63 0.31 13.03
CA TYR A 152 9.11 0.62 14.39
C TYR A 152 10.33 -0.22 14.75
N LEU A 153 10.32 -1.53 14.54
CA LEU A 153 11.46 -2.40 14.83
C LEU A 153 12.70 -1.99 14.02
N TYR A 154 12.51 -1.67 12.73
CA TYR A 154 13.59 -1.17 11.90
C TYR A 154 14.17 0.15 12.44
N VAL A 155 13.31 1.13 12.73
CA VAL A 155 13.72 2.43 13.30
C VAL A 155 14.47 2.25 14.61
N ARG A 156 13.97 1.39 15.50
CA ARG A 156 14.62 1.12 16.79
C ARG A 156 16.02 0.52 16.61
N TYR A 157 16.17 -0.42 15.68
CA TYR A 157 17.47 -1.00 15.36
C TYR A 157 18.45 0.04 14.82
N ILE A 158 18.01 0.86 13.88
CA ILE A 158 18.83 1.94 13.30
C ILE A 158 19.25 2.93 14.38
N LEU A 159 18.34 3.38 15.21
CA LEU A 159 18.65 4.32 16.29
C LEU A 159 19.67 3.74 17.28
N GLU A 160 19.54 2.46 17.64
CA GLU A 160 20.42 1.80 18.61
C GLU A 160 21.84 1.56 18.07
N HIS A 161 21.96 1.16 16.80
CA HIS A 161 23.22 0.64 16.26
C HIS A 161 23.94 1.58 15.28
N TYR A 162 23.24 2.56 14.70
CA TYR A 162 23.79 3.41 13.63
C TYR A 162 23.77 4.91 13.95
N THR A 163 23.26 5.30 15.11
CA THR A 163 23.16 6.70 15.52
C THR A 163 23.71 6.92 16.92
N ASN A 164 23.87 8.18 17.29
CA ASN A 164 24.28 8.54 18.66
C ASN A 164 23.13 8.40 19.69
N TRP A 165 21.96 7.91 19.25
CA TRP A 165 20.78 7.80 20.10
C TRP A 165 21.02 6.90 21.32
N ALA A 166 21.74 5.79 21.16
CA ALA A 166 22.03 4.86 22.24
C ALA A 166 22.81 5.51 23.40
N THR A 167 23.74 6.41 23.09
CA THR A 167 24.61 7.08 24.06
C THR A 167 24.02 8.35 24.65
N THR A 168 22.95 8.90 24.06
CA THR A 168 22.29 10.12 24.49
C THR A 168 21.21 9.81 25.53
N THR A 169 21.25 10.43 26.70
CA THR A 169 20.25 10.23 27.78
C THR A 169 18.91 10.86 27.44
N SER A 170 17.80 10.30 27.95
CA SER A 170 16.46 10.86 27.79
C SER A 170 16.36 12.33 28.25
N ARG A 171 17.16 12.71 29.26
CA ARG A 171 17.23 14.09 29.76
C ARG A 171 17.92 15.02 28.76
N GLU A 172 19.02 14.57 28.15
CA GLU A 172 19.73 15.32 27.10
C GLU A 172 18.90 15.50 25.86
N ILE A 173 18.23 14.45 25.41
CA ILE A 173 17.27 14.53 24.28
C ILE A 173 16.24 15.61 24.56
N LYS A 174 15.60 15.59 25.73
CA LYS A 174 14.58 16.57 26.12
C LYS A 174 15.15 17.98 26.25
N ASN A 175 16.32 18.13 26.81
CA ASN A 175 17.01 19.41 26.96
C ASN A 175 17.45 19.97 25.60
N ASN A 176 17.97 19.13 24.71
CA ASN A 176 18.38 19.55 23.38
C ASN A 176 17.17 19.99 22.55
N LEU A 177 16.05 19.26 22.62
CA LEU A 177 14.80 19.66 21.99
C LEU A 177 14.26 20.98 22.51
N GLN A 178 14.32 21.22 23.83
CA GLN A 178 13.88 22.48 24.44
C GLN A 178 14.77 23.68 24.07
N LYS A 179 16.08 23.46 23.89
CA LYS A 179 17.04 24.49 23.47
C LYS A 179 17.07 24.75 21.98
N GLY A 180 16.28 24.00 21.18
CA GLY A 180 16.29 24.09 19.72
C GLY A 180 17.55 23.51 19.08
N ASN A 181 18.37 22.77 19.85
CA ASN A 181 19.51 22.07 19.32
C ASN A 181 19.01 20.91 18.44
N ARG A 182 19.42 20.90 17.18
CA ARG A 182 19.11 19.82 16.26
C ARG A 182 19.89 18.57 16.67
N PRO A 183 19.28 17.35 16.61
CA PRO A 183 20.07 16.12 16.49
C PRO A 183 21.06 16.27 15.33
N GLU A 184 22.24 15.72 15.44
CA GLU A 184 23.20 15.75 14.33
C GLU A 184 22.48 15.28 13.06
N GLU A 185 22.66 16.01 11.96
CA GLU A 185 21.86 15.84 10.73
C GLU A 185 21.95 14.42 10.15
N ALA A 186 23.01 13.68 10.48
CA ALA A 186 23.23 12.29 10.06
C ALA A 186 22.33 11.26 10.75
N ASP A 187 21.60 11.62 11.81
CA ASP A 187 20.86 10.68 12.66
C ASP A 187 19.35 10.66 12.40
N LYS A 188 18.89 11.22 11.28
CA LYS A 188 17.46 11.32 10.97
C LYS A 188 16.98 10.23 10.05
N ILE A 189 15.77 9.77 10.34
CA ILE A 189 15.04 8.78 9.53
C ILE A 189 13.84 9.46 8.87
N LEU A 190 13.69 9.30 7.57
CA LEU A 190 12.53 9.78 6.82
C LEU A 190 11.57 8.64 6.53
N VAL A 191 10.33 8.79 6.99
CA VAL A 191 9.22 7.90 6.62
C VAL A 191 8.28 8.64 5.69
N ILE A 192 8.10 8.12 4.50
CA ILE A 192 7.25 8.71 3.45
C ILE A 192 5.92 7.96 3.42
N VAL A 193 4.83 8.68 3.60
CA VAL A 193 3.48 8.12 3.65
C VAL A 193 2.52 8.81 2.66
N PRO A 194 1.45 8.14 2.20
CA PRO A 194 0.54 8.73 1.21
C PRO A 194 -0.49 9.70 1.79
N SER A 195 -0.69 9.77 3.10
CA SER A 195 -1.73 10.61 3.69
C SER A 195 -1.41 11.14 5.07
N LYS A 196 -2.01 12.30 5.40
CA LYS A 196 -1.96 12.92 6.73
C LYS A 196 -2.38 11.95 7.85
N GLN A 197 -3.45 11.15 7.62
CA GLN A 197 -3.94 10.20 8.62
C GLN A 197 -2.93 9.11 8.94
N LEU A 198 -2.23 8.59 7.92
CA LEU A 198 -1.16 7.62 8.14
C LEU A 198 0.04 8.23 8.89
N ALA A 199 0.38 9.50 8.62
CA ALA A 199 1.43 10.18 9.37
C ALA A 199 1.06 10.36 10.86
N ILE A 200 -0.18 10.73 11.15
CA ILE A 200 -0.68 10.87 12.54
C ILE A 200 -0.73 9.49 13.22
N GLN A 201 -1.25 8.49 12.53
CA GLN A 201 -1.34 7.12 13.06
C GLN A 201 0.03 6.55 13.37
N LEU A 202 1.01 6.67 12.46
CA LEU A 202 2.37 6.20 12.68
C LEU A 202 2.98 6.81 13.96
N LYS A 203 2.77 8.10 14.18
CA LYS A 203 3.23 8.77 15.41
C LYS A 203 2.57 8.16 16.65
N GLN A 204 1.26 7.98 16.64
CA GLN A 204 0.51 7.39 17.76
C GLN A 204 0.94 5.95 18.03
N ASP A 205 1.09 5.14 16.97
CA ASP A 205 1.55 3.76 17.08
C ASP A 205 2.96 3.68 17.68
N PHE A 206 3.88 4.57 17.29
CA PHE A 206 5.24 4.62 17.85
C PHE A 206 5.27 5.05 19.31
N GLU A 207 4.43 6.01 19.70
CA GLU A 207 4.24 6.41 21.09
C GLU A 207 3.70 5.24 21.93
N GLU A 208 2.78 4.44 21.38
CA GLU A 208 2.25 3.25 22.02
C GLU A 208 3.28 2.14 22.13
N TYR A 209 4.00 1.79 21.04
CA TYR A 209 5.03 0.75 21.05
C TYR A 209 6.15 1.05 22.05
N SER A 210 6.55 2.31 22.19
CA SER A 210 7.59 2.73 23.11
C SER A 210 7.06 3.11 24.51
N SER A 211 5.79 2.84 24.84
CA SER A 211 5.18 3.31 26.07
C SER A 211 5.87 2.81 27.34
N LEU A 212 6.44 1.60 27.30
CA LEU A 212 7.18 0.98 28.43
C LEU A 212 8.69 1.22 28.37
N GLU A 213 9.19 1.84 27.31
CA GLU A 213 10.60 2.18 27.17
C GLU A 213 10.94 3.44 27.96
N GLU A 214 12.13 3.48 28.58
CA GLU A 214 12.66 4.68 29.25
C GLU A 214 12.97 5.78 28.24
N LYS A 215 13.48 5.38 27.09
CA LYS A 215 13.90 6.25 26.01
C LYS A 215 12.94 6.12 24.83
N LYS A 216 12.21 7.19 24.53
CA LYS A 216 11.16 7.17 23.51
C LYS A 216 11.65 7.66 22.16
N VAL A 217 11.16 7.02 21.10
CA VAL A 217 11.34 7.51 19.74
C VAL A 217 10.46 8.73 19.51
N ILE A 218 11.09 9.87 19.15
CA ILE A 218 10.39 11.11 18.87
C ILE A 218 10.07 11.16 17.38
N VAL A 219 8.76 11.22 17.06
CA VAL A 219 8.25 11.28 15.69
C VAL A 219 7.60 12.65 15.45
N GLU A 220 7.99 13.30 14.39
CA GLU A 220 7.33 14.50 13.88
C GLU A 220 6.63 14.21 12.55
N SER A 221 5.40 14.70 12.41
CA SER A 221 4.61 14.53 11.19
C SER A 221 4.59 15.82 10.36
N ILE A 222 5.01 15.74 9.10
CA ILE A 222 5.03 16.85 8.14
C ILE A 222 3.94 16.65 7.09
N PHE A 223 2.93 17.53 7.13
CA PHE A 223 1.85 17.61 6.15
C PHE A 223 1.31 19.04 6.05
N ALA A 224 0.48 19.33 5.06
CA ALA A 224 -0.11 20.65 4.88
C ALA A 224 -0.85 21.12 6.16
N GLY A 225 -0.43 22.26 6.71
CA GLY A 225 -0.96 22.85 7.94
C GLY A 225 -0.32 22.36 9.24
N ALA A 226 0.68 21.49 9.22
CA ALA A 226 1.47 21.15 10.39
C ALA A 226 2.55 22.20 10.68
N LYS A 227 2.87 22.41 11.98
CA LYS A 227 4.04 23.21 12.35
C LYS A 227 5.31 22.45 11.95
N LYS A 228 6.25 23.15 11.34
CA LYS A 228 7.56 22.62 10.95
C LYS A 228 8.50 22.75 12.13
N THR A 229 8.85 21.65 12.78
CA THR A 229 9.99 21.58 13.68
C THR A 229 10.90 20.47 13.17
N ASN A 230 12.21 20.64 13.21
CA ASN A 230 13.16 19.63 12.72
C ASN A 230 13.83 18.87 13.89
N ASN A 231 13.12 18.72 15.01
CA ASN A 231 13.68 18.25 16.26
C ASN A 231 13.28 16.81 16.64
N ALA A 232 13.10 15.93 15.66
CA ALA A 232 12.68 14.55 15.88
C ALA A 232 13.69 13.56 15.28
N HIS A 233 13.76 12.36 15.82
CA HIS A 233 14.55 11.25 15.27
C HIS A 233 13.93 10.73 13.97
N VAL A 234 12.60 10.73 13.89
CA VAL A 234 11.83 10.28 12.74
C VAL A 234 10.97 11.41 12.23
N ILE A 235 11.16 11.75 10.98
CA ILE A 235 10.29 12.66 10.24
C ILE A 235 9.34 11.83 9.37
N CYS A 236 8.04 11.93 9.65
CA CYS A 236 7.02 11.26 8.84
C CYS A 236 6.33 12.27 7.93
N GLY A 237 6.62 12.23 6.63
CA GLY A 237 6.12 13.20 5.67
C GLY A 237 5.18 12.62 4.63
N THR A 238 4.16 13.40 4.23
CA THR A 238 3.33 13.02 3.08
C THR A 238 4.02 13.35 1.76
N TYR A 239 3.82 12.51 0.72
CA TYR A 239 4.37 12.75 -0.62
C TYR A 239 4.12 14.18 -1.11
N GLN A 240 2.86 14.65 -1.00
CA GLN A 240 2.44 15.95 -1.51
C GLN A 240 3.19 17.10 -0.83
N THR A 241 3.51 16.95 0.44
CA THR A 241 4.24 17.97 1.19
C THR A 241 5.74 17.90 0.91
N LEU A 242 6.30 16.70 0.88
CA LEU A 242 7.73 16.49 0.66
C LEU A 242 8.19 16.92 -0.74
N CYS A 243 7.34 16.82 -1.78
CA CYS A 243 7.64 17.32 -3.12
C CYS A 243 8.00 18.81 -3.13
N ASN A 244 7.48 19.60 -2.19
CA ASN A 244 7.69 21.06 -2.12
C ASN A 244 8.95 21.47 -1.33
N TYR A 245 9.73 20.50 -0.80
CA TYR A 245 10.96 20.79 -0.08
C TYR A 245 12.15 20.83 -1.04
N GLU A 246 13.10 21.72 -0.76
CA GLU A 246 14.35 21.82 -1.50
C GLU A 246 15.30 20.65 -1.19
N PRO A 247 16.30 20.36 -2.05
CA PRO A 247 17.24 19.27 -1.85
C PRO A 247 17.94 19.29 -0.49
N ASP A 248 18.27 20.46 0.03
CA ASP A 248 18.95 20.65 1.31
C ASP A 248 18.16 20.05 2.50
N PHE A 249 16.83 20.01 2.40
CA PHE A 249 16.01 19.34 3.41
C PHE A 249 16.33 17.85 3.51
N PHE A 250 16.68 17.21 2.40
CA PHE A 250 16.91 15.77 2.32
C PHE A 250 18.36 15.36 2.66
N GLU A 251 19.29 16.30 2.78
CA GLU A 251 20.71 16.00 3.00
C GLU A 251 21.00 15.31 4.33
N GLY A 252 20.18 15.58 5.36
CA GLY A 252 20.31 14.98 6.69
C GLY A 252 19.67 13.60 6.86
N PHE A 253 19.09 13.00 5.80
CA PHE A 253 18.42 11.71 5.91
C PHE A 253 19.24 10.60 5.26
N ARG A 254 19.73 9.68 6.09
CA ARG A 254 20.48 8.48 5.64
C ARG A 254 19.60 7.23 5.56
N TYR A 255 18.42 7.25 6.20
CA TYR A 255 17.51 6.12 6.32
C TYR A 255 16.14 6.52 5.81
N ILE A 256 15.70 5.87 4.73
CA ILE A 256 14.46 6.22 4.03
C ILE A 256 13.52 5.02 4.03
N ILE A 257 12.30 5.24 4.51
CA ILE A 257 11.23 4.25 4.50
C ILE A 257 10.07 4.81 3.68
N CYS A 258 9.54 4.03 2.75
CA CYS A 258 8.36 4.40 1.97
C CYS A 258 7.21 3.43 2.24
N ASP A 259 6.16 3.89 2.90
CA ASP A 259 4.96 3.09 3.11
C ASP A 259 3.96 3.29 1.96
N GLU A 260 3.15 2.27 1.71
CA GLU A 260 2.20 2.17 0.60
C GLU A 260 2.84 2.54 -0.76
N LEU A 261 3.98 1.95 -1.00
CA LEU A 261 4.88 2.18 -2.13
C LEU A 261 4.21 2.18 -3.50
N HIS A 262 3.16 1.38 -3.69
CA HIS A 262 2.38 1.35 -4.93
C HIS A 262 1.78 2.72 -5.30
N ARG A 263 1.73 3.68 -4.36
CA ARG A 263 1.32 5.06 -4.61
C ARG A 263 2.48 5.97 -5.01
N ALA A 264 3.73 5.55 -4.79
CA ALA A 264 4.93 6.29 -5.15
C ALA A 264 5.26 6.29 -6.66
N LYS A 265 4.41 5.69 -7.48
CA LYS A 265 4.59 5.50 -8.92
C LYS A 265 4.43 6.76 -9.78
N ALA A 266 3.92 7.85 -9.24
CA ALA A 266 3.79 9.08 -9.98
C ALA A 266 5.18 9.64 -10.32
N PHE A 267 5.37 10.07 -11.57
CA PHE A 267 6.63 10.66 -12.05
C PHE A 267 7.15 11.79 -11.14
N SER A 268 6.24 12.61 -10.60
CA SER A 268 6.56 13.69 -9.68
C SER A 268 7.22 13.17 -8.38
N ILE A 269 6.80 12.03 -7.85
CA ILE A 269 7.39 11.46 -6.62
C ILE A 269 8.81 10.96 -6.92
N LYS A 270 9.01 10.32 -8.08
CA LYS A 270 10.32 9.84 -8.52
C LYS A 270 11.33 10.99 -8.67
N SER A 271 10.96 12.07 -9.38
CA SER A 271 11.84 13.21 -9.62
C SER A 271 11.93 14.14 -8.42
N GLU A 272 10.80 14.46 -7.78
CA GLU A 272 10.70 15.51 -6.78
C GLU A 272 11.10 15.08 -5.36
N ILE A 273 11.10 13.81 -5.05
CA ILE A 273 11.53 13.30 -3.74
C ILE A 273 12.82 12.50 -3.92
N TYR A 274 12.76 11.38 -4.64
CA TYR A 274 13.92 10.48 -4.76
C TYR A 274 15.08 11.10 -5.53
N GLY A 275 14.82 12.02 -6.47
CA GLY A 275 15.85 12.78 -7.14
C GLY A 275 16.62 13.75 -6.24
N LYS A 276 15.99 14.19 -5.14
CA LYS A 276 16.58 15.13 -4.17
C LYS A 276 17.32 14.43 -3.02
N ILE A 277 17.03 13.16 -2.76
CA ILE A 277 17.71 12.37 -1.73
C ILE A 277 19.08 11.95 -2.26
N ARG A 278 20.16 12.42 -1.64
CA ARG A 278 21.53 12.22 -2.15
C ARG A 278 22.39 11.30 -1.29
N ASN A 279 22.14 11.24 0.01
CA ASN A 279 23.06 10.66 1.00
C ASN A 279 22.46 9.45 1.75
N ALA A 280 21.40 8.83 1.24
CA ALA A 280 20.79 7.72 1.96
C ALA A 280 21.59 6.42 1.81
N ASP A 281 21.87 5.78 2.93
CA ASP A 281 22.54 4.49 3.00
C ASP A 281 21.55 3.33 2.93
N PHE A 282 20.35 3.54 3.45
CA PHE A 282 19.31 2.52 3.52
C PHE A 282 18.02 3.03 2.92
N TYR A 283 17.48 2.26 1.99
CA TYR A 283 16.18 2.51 1.37
C TYR A 283 15.34 1.27 1.45
N PHE A 284 14.15 1.36 2.00
CA PHE A 284 13.21 0.29 1.76
C PHE A 284 11.78 0.78 1.57
N GLY A 285 11.04 0.02 0.77
CA GLY A 285 9.65 0.27 0.51
C GLY A 285 8.75 -0.86 0.99
N MET A 286 7.58 -0.49 1.51
CA MET A 286 6.55 -1.43 1.94
C MET A 286 5.27 -1.22 1.17
N THR A 287 4.57 -2.32 0.87
CA THR A 287 3.22 -2.25 0.31
C THR A 287 2.44 -3.52 0.58
N GLY A 288 1.12 -3.43 0.62
CA GLY A 288 0.25 -4.61 0.61
C GLY A 288 0.02 -5.20 -0.77
N THR A 289 0.45 -4.50 -1.83
CA THR A 289 0.19 -4.90 -3.22
C THR A 289 1.21 -4.26 -4.13
N LEU A 290 2.12 -5.04 -4.70
CA LEU A 290 2.99 -4.59 -5.77
C LEU A 290 2.23 -4.55 -7.11
N PRO A 291 2.57 -3.62 -8.02
CA PRO A 291 2.11 -3.67 -9.40
C PRO A 291 2.58 -4.96 -10.09
N LYS A 292 1.90 -5.33 -11.18
CA LYS A 292 2.31 -6.50 -11.97
C LYS A 292 3.70 -6.30 -12.56
N TYR A 293 4.50 -7.36 -12.56
CA TYR A 293 5.91 -7.39 -13.00
C TYR A 293 6.15 -6.70 -14.37
N ASN A 294 5.23 -6.83 -15.31
CA ASN A 294 5.38 -6.31 -16.68
C ASN A 294 4.84 -4.87 -16.88
N THR A 295 4.59 -4.12 -15.81
CA THR A 295 4.08 -2.74 -15.89
C THR A 295 5.20 -1.71 -15.70
N LEU A 296 4.97 -0.48 -16.21
CA LEU A 296 5.85 0.66 -15.93
C LEU A 296 5.93 0.99 -14.45
N ASP A 297 4.82 0.86 -13.73
CA ASP A 297 4.78 1.10 -12.30
C ASP A 297 5.71 0.16 -11.53
N TYR A 298 5.76 -1.13 -11.91
CA TYR A 298 6.71 -2.09 -11.32
C TYR A 298 8.15 -1.70 -11.62
N LEU A 299 8.44 -1.34 -12.87
CA LEU A 299 9.77 -0.93 -13.31
C LEU A 299 10.26 0.31 -12.51
N HIS A 300 9.40 1.32 -12.33
CA HIS A 300 9.72 2.51 -11.54
C HIS A 300 10.02 2.20 -10.08
N ILE A 301 9.22 1.32 -9.47
CA ILE A 301 9.37 0.91 -8.08
C ILE A 301 10.69 0.15 -7.89
N THR A 302 10.98 -0.81 -8.77
CA THR A 302 12.23 -1.58 -8.72
C THR A 302 13.46 -0.68 -8.91
N ALA A 303 13.38 0.31 -9.81
CA ALA A 303 14.48 1.26 -10.01
C ALA A 303 14.78 2.10 -8.76
N MET A 304 13.78 2.35 -7.89
CA MET A 304 13.94 3.14 -6.68
C MET A 304 14.35 2.29 -5.47
N PHE A 305 13.75 1.13 -5.29
CA PHE A 305 13.86 0.33 -4.08
C PHE A 305 14.51 -1.05 -4.27
N GLY A 306 14.85 -1.43 -5.51
CA GLY A 306 15.44 -2.74 -5.77
C GLY A 306 14.43 -3.88 -5.71
N ASN A 307 14.92 -5.07 -5.35
CA ASN A 307 14.16 -6.31 -5.42
C ASN A 307 13.25 -6.54 -4.20
N LYS A 308 12.26 -7.42 -4.40
CA LYS A 308 11.43 -7.91 -3.31
C LYS A 308 12.22 -8.84 -2.40
N LEU A 309 12.43 -8.40 -1.15
CA LEU A 309 13.19 -9.14 -0.13
C LEU A 309 12.30 -10.08 0.69
N TYR A 310 11.02 -9.73 0.83
CA TYR A 310 10.08 -10.52 1.62
C TYR A 310 8.66 -10.38 1.11
N GLU A 311 7.88 -11.45 1.24
CA GLU A 311 6.46 -11.48 0.88
C GLU A 311 5.65 -12.24 1.93
N LYS A 312 4.53 -11.64 2.38
CA LYS A 312 3.52 -12.29 3.22
C LYS A 312 2.14 -11.92 2.70
N SER A 313 1.51 -12.83 1.99
CA SER A 313 0.19 -12.59 1.38
C SER A 313 -0.92 -12.50 2.42
N VAL A 314 -2.06 -11.88 2.04
CA VAL A 314 -3.28 -11.88 2.87
C VAL A 314 -3.72 -13.31 3.19
N ARG A 315 -3.62 -14.23 2.23
CA ARG A 315 -3.96 -15.64 2.44
C ARG A 315 -3.07 -16.26 3.51
N SER A 316 -1.76 -16.06 3.45
CA SER A 316 -0.84 -16.57 4.47
C SER A 316 -1.12 -15.98 5.86
N LEU A 317 -1.49 -14.68 5.95
CA LEU A 317 -1.88 -14.07 7.23
C LEU A 317 -3.15 -14.71 7.83
N ILE A 318 -4.10 -15.12 6.99
CA ILE A 318 -5.29 -15.83 7.41
C ILE A 318 -4.94 -17.26 7.87
N ASP A 319 -4.14 -17.98 7.09
CA ASP A 319 -3.75 -19.36 7.39
C ASP A 319 -2.94 -19.47 8.70
N ASP A 320 -2.15 -18.43 9.02
CA ASP A 320 -1.39 -18.33 10.28
C ASP A 320 -2.22 -17.78 11.45
N GLY A 321 -3.50 -17.47 11.26
CA GLY A 321 -4.37 -16.94 12.31
C GLY A 321 -4.09 -15.47 12.70
N ILE A 322 -3.28 -14.74 11.92
CA ILE A 322 -2.95 -13.31 12.12
C ILE A 322 -4.12 -12.41 11.67
N SER A 323 -4.97 -12.94 10.82
CA SER A 323 -6.14 -12.25 10.28
C SER A 323 -7.35 -13.19 10.30
N VAL A 324 -8.55 -12.62 10.44
CA VAL A 324 -9.78 -13.42 10.43
C VAL A 324 -10.09 -13.94 9.02
N VAL A 325 -10.85 -15.04 8.97
CA VAL A 325 -11.28 -15.64 7.70
C VAL A 325 -12.22 -14.72 6.93
N VAL A 326 -12.05 -14.66 5.61
CA VAL A 326 -12.96 -13.96 4.70
C VAL A 326 -14.02 -14.92 4.18
N ASP A 327 -15.29 -14.63 4.45
CA ASP A 327 -16.45 -15.32 3.87
C ASP A 327 -16.99 -14.45 2.72
N MET A 328 -16.53 -14.73 1.49
CA MET A 328 -16.82 -13.93 0.29
C MET A 328 -18.10 -14.41 -0.37
N ASN A 329 -19.09 -13.52 -0.49
CA ASN A 329 -20.38 -13.77 -1.11
C ASN A 329 -20.61 -12.84 -2.29
N ILE A 330 -20.66 -13.38 -3.49
CA ILE A 330 -20.94 -12.64 -4.71
C ILE A 330 -22.45 -12.66 -4.95
N ILE A 331 -23.06 -11.49 -4.96
CA ILE A 331 -24.48 -11.32 -5.23
C ILE A 331 -24.65 -10.95 -6.70
N ARG A 332 -24.88 -11.97 -7.54
CA ARG A 332 -25.09 -11.77 -8.97
C ARG A 332 -26.51 -11.32 -9.21
N ILE A 333 -26.68 -10.08 -9.69
CA ILE A 333 -27.97 -9.47 -9.96
C ILE A 333 -28.25 -9.50 -11.44
N GLN A 334 -29.31 -10.20 -11.84
CA GLN A 334 -29.84 -10.23 -13.18
C GLN A 334 -31.05 -9.27 -13.26
N TYR A 335 -31.12 -8.53 -14.35
CA TYR A 335 -32.17 -7.54 -14.61
C TYR A 335 -33.17 -8.09 -15.60
N GLU A 336 -34.50 -7.85 -15.36
CA GLU A 336 -35.57 -8.30 -16.22
C GLU A 336 -36.31 -7.14 -16.89
N GLY A 337 -37.11 -7.47 -17.92
CA GLY A 337 -37.91 -6.52 -18.68
C GLY A 337 -37.04 -5.48 -19.38
N ASP A 338 -37.53 -4.23 -19.44
CA ASP A 338 -36.85 -3.12 -20.12
C ASP A 338 -35.47 -2.79 -19.49
N ASN A 339 -35.23 -3.22 -18.27
CA ASN A 339 -33.96 -3.02 -17.58
C ASN A 339 -32.86 -3.97 -18.10
N ALA A 340 -33.22 -5.14 -18.64
CA ALA A 340 -32.25 -6.15 -19.08
C ALA A 340 -31.34 -5.65 -20.21
N ASP A 341 -31.84 -4.84 -21.11
CA ASP A 341 -31.10 -4.32 -22.27
C ASP A 341 -30.72 -2.84 -22.15
N TYR A 342 -30.86 -2.23 -20.97
CA TYR A 342 -30.58 -0.82 -20.72
C TYR A 342 -29.23 -0.35 -21.28
N SER A 343 -28.14 -1.11 -21.02
CA SER A 343 -26.80 -0.77 -21.49
C SER A 343 -26.64 -0.89 -23.01
N LEU A 344 -27.41 -1.77 -23.65
CA LEU A 344 -27.46 -1.91 -25.11
C LEU A 344 -28.25 -0.75 -25.72
N ALA A 345 -29.39 -0.41 -25.15
CA ALA A 345 -30.20 0.74 -25.57
C ALA A 345 -29.43 2.08 -25.49
N LEU A 346 -28.57 2.27 -24.48
CA LEU A 346 -27.67 3.45 -24.41
C LEU A 346 -26.76 3.50 -25.66
N ARG A 347 -26.18 2.37 -26.08
CA ARG A 347 -25.31 2.32 -27.26
C ARG A 347 -26.06 2.60 -28.55
N GLU A 348 -27.28 2.07 -28.71
CA GLU A 348 -28.12 2.31 -29.86
C GLU A 348 -28.48 3.79 -30.00
N ARG A 349 -28.61 4.50 -28.89
CA ARG A 349 -28.79 5.97 -28.82
C ARG A 349 -27.47 6.76 -29.01
N GLY A 350 -26.35 6.10 -29.31
CA GLY A 350 -25.06 6.74 -29.52
C GLY A 350 -24.34 7.15 -28.22
N ILE A 351 -24.87 6.80 -27.04
CA ILE A 351 -24.24 7.10 -25.74
C ILE A 351 -23.13 6.07 -25.48
N ILE A 352 -21.87 6.52 -25.48
CA ILE A 352 -20.69 5.67 -25.36
C ILE A 352 -19.68 6.22 -24.36
N GLY A 353 -18.62 5.47 -24.06
CA GLY A 353 -17.49 5.93 -23.25
C GLY A 353 -17.88 6.36 -21.82
N THR A 354 -17.42 7.53 -21.40
CA THR A 354 -17.63 8.06 -20.04
C THR A 354 -19.10 8.39 -19.76
N GLU A 355 -19.83 8.88 -20.76
CA GLU A 355 -21.23 9.21 -20.64
C GLU A 355 -22.07 7.95 -20.38
N LYS A 356 -21.82 6.88 -21.14
CA LYS A 356 -22.46 5.58 -20.91
C LYS A 356 -22.15 5.04 -19.52
N TYR A 357 -20.90 5.11 -19.08
CA TYR A 357 -20.53 4.67 -17.73
C TYR A 357 -21.29 5.44 -16.65
N ARG A 358 -21.45 6.75 -16.81
CA ARG A 358 -22.22 7.60 -15.87
C ARG A 358 -23.69 7.19 -15.84
N ALA A 359 -24.32 7.03 -17.00
CA ALA A 359 -25.73 6.61 -17.09
C ALA A 359 -25.97 5.22 -16.48
N GLU A 360 -25.08 4.24 -16.76
CA GLU A 360 -25.12 2.92 -16.11
C GLU A 360 -25.01 3.04 -14.58
N LYS A 361 -24.13 3.91 -14.08
CA LYS A 361 -23.94 4.12 -12.65
C LYS A 361 -25.19 4.69 -11.99
N GLU A 362 -25.77 5.72 -12.57
CA GLU A 362 -27.03 6.33 -12.11
C GLU A 362 -28.16 5.30 -12.10
N PHE A 363 -28.28 4.46 -13.15
CA PHE A 363 -29.25 3.38 -13.21
C PHE A 363 -29.13 2.41 -12.02
N PHE A 364 -27.91 1.95 -11.69
CA PHE A 364 -27.73 1.03 -10.57
C PHE A 364 -27.97 1.71 -9.21
N GLN A 365 -27.54 2.95 -9.04
CA GLN A 365 -27.67 3.68 -7.79
C GLN A 365 -29.13 4.07 -7.48
N SER A 366 -29.94 4.35 -8.50
CA SER A 366 -31.36 4.70 -8.38
C SER A 366 -32.30 3.48 -8.38
N ASN A 367 -31.83 2.28 -8.64
CA ASN A 367 -32.67 1.08 -8.73
C ASN A 367 -33.19 0.66 -7.35
N GLU A 368 -34.49 0.84 -7.12
CA GLU A 368 -35.15 0.58 -5.83
C GLU A 368 -35.04 -0.90 -5.40
N LYS A 369 -35.23 -1.86 -6.32
CA LYS A 369 -35.13 -3.29 -6.02
C LYS A 369 -33.72 -3.68 -5.59
N ARG A 370 -32.70 -3.10 -6.26
CA ARG A 370 -31.30 -3.30 -5.92
C ARG A 370 -30.97 -2.73 -4.53
N ASN A 371 -31.44 -1.53 -4.23
CA ASN A 371 -31.26 -0.89 -2.91
C ASN A 371 -32.00 -1.66 -1.81
N ALA A 372 -33.21 -2.17 -2.09
CA ALA A 372 -33.94 -3.02 -1.16
C ALA A 372 -33.19 -4.34 -0.85
N LEU A 373 -32.45 -4.89 -1.82
CA LEU A 373 -31.61 -6.08 -1.59
C LEU A 373 -30.46 -5.78 -0.61
N ILE A 374 -29.83 -4.60 -0.69
CA ILE A 374 -28.81 -4.16 0.27
C ILE A 374 -29.40 -4.13 1.68
N ILE A 375 -30.56 -3.49 1.84
CA ILE A 375 -31.26 -3.37 3.12
C ILE A 375 -31.65 -4.77 3.65
N LYS A 376 -32.15 -5.66 2.78
CA LYS A 376 -32.51 -7.05 3.16
C LYS A 376 -31.31 -7.81 3.71
N LEU A 377 -30.13 -7.70 3.08
CA LEU A 377 -28.92 -8.36 3.57
C LEU A 377 -28.47 -7.77 4.91
N LEU A 378 -28.49 -6.45 5.09
CA LEU A 378 -28.15 -5.78 6.34
C LEU A 378 -29.10 -6.15 7.50
N LYS A 379 -30.39 -6.39 7.22
CA LYS A 379 -31.37 -6.87 8.20
C LYS A 379 -31.14 -8.33 8.56
N HIS A 380 -30.73 -9.15 7.58
CA HIS A 380 -30.48 -10.58 7.80
C HIS A 380 -29.21 -10.82 8.62
N TYR A 381 -28.15 -10.05 8.33
CA TYR A 381 -26.85 -10.14 9.01
C TYR A 381 -26.67 -8.96 9.96
N ASN A 382 -27.33 -8.96 11.09
CA ASN A 382 -27.37 -7.84 12.03
C ASN A 382 -26.06 -7.71 12.84
N SER A 383 -24.99 -7.17 12.20
CA SER A 383 -23.70 -6.89 12.83
C SER A 383 -23.01 -5.69 12.18
N ASN A 384 -21.87 -5.25 12.71
CA ASN A 384 -21.14 -4.07 12.26
C ASN A 384 -20.79 -4.12 10.77
N ALA A 385 -21.34 -3.20 10.00
CA ALA A 385 -21.25 -3.19 8.55
C ALA A 385 -20.54 -1.95 8.00
N LEU A 386 -19.71 -2.17 6.97
CA LEU A 386 -19.12 -1.13 6.13
C LEU A 386 -19.67 -1.25 4.71
N ILE A 387 -20.34 -0.21 4.22
CA ILE A 387 -20.80 -0.10 2.84
C ILE A 387 -19.84 0.80 2.07
N LEU A 388 -19.31 0.31 0.96
CA LEU A 388 -18.35 1.02 0.13
C LEU A 388 -18.99 1.46 -1.18
N VAL A 389 -18.94 2.77 -1.40
CA VAL A 389 -19.46 3.43 -2.60
C VAL A 389 -18.38 4.28 -3.29
N ASP A 390 -18.64 4.68 -4.53
CA ASP A 390 -17.70 5.47 -5.33
C ASP A 390 -18.07 6.97 -5.38
N THR A 391 -19.33 7.34 -5.10
CA THR A 391 -19.83 8.73 -5.17
C THR A 391 -20.38 9.23 -3.85
N LEU A 392 -20.26 10.54 -3.63
CA LEU A 392 -20.83 11.22 -2.47
C LEU A 392 -22.35 11.17 -2.50
N SER A 393 -22.95 11.43 -3.66
CA SER A 393 -24.40 11.39 -3.84
C SER A 393 -25.03 10.06 -3.46
N TYR A 394 -24.35 8.96 -3.76
CA TYR A 394 -24.86 7.64 -3.38
C TYR A 394 -24.67 7.34 -1.88
N CYS A 395 -23.67 7.96 -1.22
CA CYS A 395 -23.62 7.92 0.25
C CYS A 395 -24.90 8.50 0.86
N ASP A 396 -25.35 9.64 0.35
CA ASP A 396 -26.53 10.36 0.87
C ASP A 396 -27.81 9.56 0.59
N VAL A 397 -27.99 9.05 -0.63
CA VAL A 397 -29.14 8.18 -0.99
C VAL A 397 -29.22 6.94 -0.09
N LEU A 398 -28.11 6.24 0.10
CA LEU A 398 -28.09 5.07 0.98
C LEU A 398 -28.33 5.43 2.43
N TYR A 399 -27.81 6.55 2.90
CA TYR A 399 -28.05 7.02 4.26
C TYR A 399 -29.54 7.22 4.53
N ASP A 400 -30.25 7.96 3.67
CA ASP A 400 -31.68 8.21 3.81
C ASP A 400 -32.50 6.91 3.79
N LEU A 401 -32.18 6.00 2.86
CA LEU A 401 -32.83 4.69 2.76
C LEU A 401 -32.60 3.82 4.01
N LEU A 402 -31.40 3.85 4.56
CA LEU A 402 -31.05 3.07 5.74
C LEU A 402 -31.64 3.64 7.02
N VAL A 403 -31.66 4.98 7.16
CA VAL A 403 -32.36 5.64 8.27
C VAL A 403 -33.85 5.32 8.23
N GLY A 404 -34.49 5.36 7.05
CA GLY A 404 -35.88 4.95 6.88
C GLY A 404 -36.13 3.46 7.19
N ALA A 405 -35.16 2.58 6.94
CA ALA A 405 -35.30 1.14 7.10
C ALA A 405 -35.00 0.64 8.53
N PHE A 406 -34.10 1.29 9.25
CA PHE A 406 -33.61 0.87 10.57
C PHE A 406 -34.03 1.80 11.71
N GLY A 407 -34.38 3.08 11.42
CA GLY A 407 -34.70 4.07 12.46
C GLY A 407 -33.60 4.16 13.51
N ASP A 408 -33.99 4.14 14.78
CA ASP A 408 -33.05 4.19 15.92
C ASP A 408 -32.47 2.81 16.31
N SER A 409 -32.82 1.74 15.58
CA SER A 409 -32.38 0.38 15.93
C SER A 409 -30.89 0.14 15.65
N ARG A 410 -30.27 0.93 14.76
CA ARG A 410 -28.85 0.87 14.42
C ARG A 410 -28.27 2.26 14.20
N GLU A 411 -27.07 2.48 14.68
CA GLU A 411 -26.34 3.72 14.37
C GLU A 411 -25.86 3.74 12.93
N ILE A 412 -26.17 4.80 12.17
CA ILE A 412 -25.78 4.94 10.77
C ILE A 412 -24.92 6.19 10.62
N HIS A 413 -23.73 6.02 10.03
CA HIS A 413 -22.79 7.11 9.84
C HIS A 413 -22.23 7.14 8.41
N ILE A 414 -21.89 8.35 7.95
CA ILE A 414 -21.17 8.56 6.68
C ILE A 414 -19.74 8.99 6.98
N ILE A 415 -18.78 8.38 6.27
CA ILE A 415 -17.38 8.82 6.24
C ILE A 415 -16.95 9.04 4.79
N ASN A 416 -16.81 10.32 4.42
CA ASN A 416 -16.35 10.74 3.10
C ASN A 416 -15.39 11.94 3.19
N GLY A 417 -14.96 12.50 2.04
CA GLY A 417 -14.01 13.61 2.00
C GLY A 417 -14.53 14.91 2.61
N GLN A 418 -15.83 15.10 2.71
CA GLN A 418 -16.48 16.33 3.19
C GLN A 418 -16.76 16.33 4.70
N VAL A 419 -16.81 15.17 5.34
CA VAL A 419 -17.07 15.01 6.77
C VAL A 419 -15.90 15.56 7.59
N LYS A 420 -16.11 16.60 8.38
CA LYS A 420 -15.06 17.27 9.18
C LYS A 420 -14.65 16.47 10.43
N ASN A 421 -15.60 15.86 11.13
CA ASN A 421 -15.41 15.12 12.38
C ASN A 421 -15.17 13.61 12.18
N ARG A 422 -14.54 13.23 11.05
CA ARG A 422 -14.26 11.81 10.70
C ARG A 422 -13.56 11.04 11.81
N GLN A 423 -12.58 11.66 12.47
CA GLN A 423 -11.82 10.99 13.52
C GLN A 423 -12.68 10.64 14.73
N GLU A 424 -13.56 11.53 15.13
CA GLU A 424 -14.51 11.29 16.24
C GLU A 424 -15.45 10.12 15.93
N ILE A 425 -15.99 10.07 14.69
CA ILE A 425 -16.82 8.95 14.23
C ILE A 425 -16.03 7.64 14.27
N ILE A 426 -14.80 7.63 13.74
CA ILE A 426 -13.93 6.45 13.73
C ILE A 426 -13.65 5.97 15.16
N ASP A 427 -13.32 6.89 16.06
CA ASP A 427 -12.98 6.55 17.45
C ASP A 427 -14.21 6.07 18.23
N LYS A 428 -15.38 6.64 17.96
CA LYS A 428 -16.66 6.14 18.46
C LYS A 428 -16.90 4.69 17.97
N MET A 429 -16.72 4.42 16.68
CA MET A 429 -16.94 3.09 16.10
C MET A 429 -15.93 2.04 16.57
N LYS A 430 -14.70 2.43 16.90
CA LYS A 430 -13.72 1.51 17.53
C LYS A 430 -14.17 1.03 18.92
N GLN A 431 -14.87 1.91 19.65
CA GLN A 431 -15.35 1.64 21.01
C GLN A 431 -16.79 1.10 21.03
N ALA A 432 -17.49 1.14 19.90
CA ALA A 432 -18.89 0.75 19.82
C ALA A 432 -19.08 -0.73 20.14
N LYS A 433 -19.98 -0.99 21.10
CA LYS A 433 -20.46 -2.34 21.44
C LYS A 433 -21.77 -2.68 20.72
N SER A 434 -22.40 -1.69 20.08
CA SER A 434 -23.67 -1.80 19.36
C SER A 434 -23.45 -1.94 17.87
N ASP A 435 -24.38 -2.60 17.20
CA ASP A 435 -24.35 -2.77 15.75
C ASP A 435 -24.49 -1.42 15.02
N PHE A 436 -23.52 -1.08 14.20
CA PHE A 436 -23.52 0.12 13.38
C PHE A 436 -23.46 -0.18 11.88
N ILE A 437 -23.89 0.78 11.08
CA ILE A 437 -23.69 0.80 9.62
C ILE A 437 -22.87 2.04 9.28
N LEU A 438 -21.71 1.80 8.64
CA LEU A 438 -20.83 2.84 8.16
C LEU A 438 -20.87 2.90 6.64
N ILE A 439 -21.22 4.04 6.07
CA ILE A 439 -21.18 4.27 4.62
C ILE A 439 -19.92 5.08 4.31
N GLY A 440 -19.07 4.58 3.43
CA GLY A 440 -17.82 5.27 3.09
C GLY A 440 -17.49 5.22 1.62
N THR A 441 -16.80 6.27 1.12
CA THR A 441 -16.27 6.21 -0.24
C THR A 441 -14.98 5.39 -0.27
N TYR A 442 -14.74 4.64 -1.37
CA TYR A 442 -13.48 3.90 -1.57
C TYR A 442 -12.25 4.78 -1.34
N GLY A 443 -12.28 6.04 -1.80
CA GLY A 443 -11.16 6.97 -1.64
C GLY A 443 -10.83 7.25 -0.18
N THR A 444 -11.83 7.56 0.62
CA THR A 444 -11.66 7.87 2.05
C THR A 444 -11.33 6.62 2.85
N MET A 445 -12.03 5.53 2.59
CA MET A 445 -11.82 4.29 3.31
C MET A 445 -10.52 3.56 2.92
N SER A 446 -9.91 3.86 1.78
CA SER A 446 -8.63 3.27 1.38
C SER A 446 -7.42 3.80 2.16
N THR A 447 -7.55 4.89 2.92
CA THR A 447 -6.42 5.54 3.61
C THR A 447 -6.71 5.76 5.11
N GLY A 448 -5.88 5.15 5.98
CA GLY A 448 -5.79 5.52 7.40
C GLY A 448 -6.99 5.21 8.31
N VAL A 449 -8.09 4.66 7.81
CA VAL A 449 -9.24 4.27 8.64
C VAL A 449 -9.06 2.84 9.16
N SER A 450 -9.04 2.64 10.46
CA SER A 450 -8.94 1.35 11.12
C SER A 450 -10.07 1.13 12.11
N ILE A 451 -10.99 0.23 11.80
CA ILE A 451 -12.11 -0.15 12.67
C ILE A 451 -12.15 -1.67 12.74
N PRO A 452 -11.46 -2.31 13.72
CA PRO A 452 -11.37 -3.76 13.82
C PRO A 452 -12.73 -4.46 14.02
N SER A 453 -13.70 -3.76 14.61
CA SER A 453 -15.05 -4.28 14.88
C SER A 453 -15.92 -4.45 13.62
N ILE A 454 -15.47 -4.06 12.41
CA ILE A 454 -16.21 -4.32 11.16
C ILE A 454 -16.26 -5.82 10.89
N GLU A 455 -17.45 -6.41 10.82
CA GLU A 455 -17.71 -7.83 10.55
C GLU A 455 -18.27 -8.07 9.16
N GLN A 456 -18.80 -7.03 8.51
CA GLN A 456 -19.35 -7.11 7.16
C GLN A 456 -18.82 -5.98 6.28
N ILE A 457 -18.52 -6.29 5.02
CA ILE A 457 -18.15 -5.31 3.99
C ILE A 457 -19.05 -5.50 2.78
N TYR A 458 -19.64 -4.42 2.30
CA TYR A 458 -20.50 -4.40 1.12
C TYR A 458 -19.83 -3.59 0.00
N PHE A 459 -19.47 -4.25 -1.09
CA PHE A 459 -19.05 -3.62 -2.34
C PHE A 459 -20.29 -3.39 -3.21
N VAL A 460 -20.94 -2.27 -3.01
CA VAL A 460 -22.21 -1.96 -3.71
C VAL A 460 -22.02 -1.10 -4.95
N ASP A 461 -20.83 -0.55 -5.16
CA ASP A 461 -20.52 0.29 -6.31
C ASP A 461 -19.32 -0.27 -7.09
N GLY A 462 -19.46 -0.41 -8.39
CA GLY A 462 -18.65 -1.28 -9.22
C GLY A 462 -17.27 -0.76 -9.63
N GLY A 463 -16.31 -0.72 -8.72
CA GLY A 463 -14.89 -0.50 -9.08
C GLY A 463 -14.19 -1.77 -9.57
N LYS A 464 -13.06 -1.62 -10.31
CA LYS A 464 -12.18 -2.75 -10.73
C LYS A 464 -10.76 -2.66 -10.18
N SER A 465 -10.47 -1.68 -9.33
CA SER A 465 -9.12 -1.46 -8.81
C SER A 465 -8.73 -2.54 -7.81
N GLU A 466 -7.80 -3.41 -8.20
CA GLU A 466 -7.27 -4.48 -7.36
C GLU A 466 -6.76 -3.96 -6.02
N ILE A 467 -6.03 -2.85 -6.03
CA ILE A 467 -5.50 -2.23 -4.81
C ILE A 467 -6.62 -1.81 -3.86
N ARG A 468 -7.68 -1.14 -4.37
CA ARG A 468 -8.82 -0.71 -3.55
C ARG A 468 -9.56 -1.90 -2.95
N ILE A 469 -9.75 -2.96 -3.72
CA ILE A 469 -10.41 -4.20 -3.28
C ILE A 469 -9.60 -4.85 -2.15
N ARG A 470 -8.31 -5.09 -2.37
CA ARG A 470 -7.42 -5.69 -1.36
C ARG A 470 -7.36 -4.87 -0.07
N GLN A 471 -7.22 -3.54 -0.19
CA GLN A 471 -7.20 -2.66 0.98
C GLN A 471 -8.53 -2.66 1.74
N SER A 472 -9.66 -2.74 1.03
CA SER A 472 -10.98 -2.77 1.65
C SER A 472 -11.23 -4.09 2.38
N ILE A 473 -10.89 -5.23 1.77
CA ILE A 473 -10.95 -6.55 2.43
C ILE A 473 -10.04 -6.55 3.66
N GLY A 474 -8.81 -6.04 3.52
CA GLY A 474 -7.84 -5.95 4.59
C GLY A 474 -8.30 -5.21 5.85
N ARG A 475 -9.32 -4.37 5.75
CA ARG A 475 -9.93 -3.70 6.90
C ARG A 475 -10.85 -4.63 7.69
N GLY A 476 -11.59 -5.47 6.97
CA GLY A 476 -12.48 -6.44 7.57
C GLY A 476 -11.78 -7.64 8.19
N ILE A 477 -10.55 -7.96 7.76
CA ILE A 477 -9.83 -9.13 8.27
C ILE A 477 -9.03 -8.87 9.55
N ARG A 478 -9.08 -7.67 10.11
CA ARG A 478 -8.40 -7.37 11.37
C ARG A 478 -8.99 -8.17 12.52
N LEU A 479 -8.09 -8.69 13.35
CA LEU A 479 -8.49 -9.37 14.57
C LEU A 479 -9.23 -8.42 15.50
N ASN A 480 -10.28 -8.93 16.12
CA ASN A 480 -11.00 -8.26 17.19
C ASN A 480 -11.53 -9.34 18.15
N PRO A 481 -11.53 -9.13 19.45
CA PRO A 481 -12.06 -10.13 20.39
C PRO A 481 -13.47 -10.57 20.01
N GLY A 482 -13.68 -11.89 19.90
CA GLY A 482 -14.96 -12.49 19.51
C GLY A 482 -15.26 -12.51 18.01
N LYS A 483 -14.40 -11.95 17.17
CA LYS A 483 -14.58 -11.94 15.72
C LYS A 483 -13.83 -13.10 15.07
N GLU A 484 -14.56 -14.07 14.52
CA GLU A 484 -14.00 -15.25 13.86
C GLU A 484 -13.83 -15.04 12.35
N LYS A 485 -14.73 -14.28 11.73
CA LYS A 485 -14.76 -14.06 10.29
C LYS A 485 -15.26 -12.68 9.90
N CYS A 486 -14.94 -12.27 8.67
CA CYS A 486 -15.54 -11.10 8.02
C CYS A 486 -16.34 -11.57 6.79
N LYS A 487 -17.62 -11.24 6.73
CA LYS A 487 -18.43 -11.47 5.54
C LYS A 487 -18.24 -10.33 4.56
N VAL A 488 -17.98 -10.68 3.30
CA VAL A 488 -17.89 -9.69 2.22
C VAL A 488 -18.99 -9.98 1.21
N PHE A 489 -19.79 -8.97 0.90
CA PHE A 489 -20.84 -9.01 -0.11
C PHE A 489 -20.42 -8.14 -1.30
N ASP A 490 -20.18 -8.77 -2.45
CA ASP A 490 -19.83 -8.08 -3.69
C ASP A 490 -21.00 -8.13 -4.67
N PHE A 491 -21.52 -6.97 -5.03
CA PHE A 491 -22.64 -6.82 -5.96
C PHE A 491 -22.12 -6.90 -7.40
N PHE A 492 -22.44 -8.01 -8.04
CA PHE A 492 -22.18 -8.26 -9.45
C PHE A 492 -23.42 -7.91 -10.27
N ASP A 493 -23.52 -6.67 -10.73
CA ASP A 493 -24.58 -6.23 -11.64
C ASP A 493 -24.35 -6.87 -13.01
N ASP A 494 -25.10 -7.95 -13.31
CA ASP A 494 -24.97 -8.76 -14.52
C ASP A 494 -25.85 -8.21 -15.66
N LEU A 495 -25.61 -6.94 -15.99
CA LEU A 495 -26.26 -6.24 -17.09
C LEU A 495 -25.43 -6.40 -18.38
N LYS A 496 -26.03 -7.01 -19.40
CA LYS A 496 -25.36 -7.35 -20.67
C LYS A 496 -24.74 -6.11 -21.33
N GLY A 497 -23.45 -6.21 -21.64
CA GLY A 497 -22.72 -5.14 -22.34
C GLY A 497 -22.34 -3.94 -21.47
N SER A 498 -22.63 -3.95 -20.18
CA SER A 498 -22.26 -2.87 -19.26
C SER A 498 -20.78 -2.88 -18.88
N SER A 499 -20.30 -1.71 -18.51
CA SER A 499 -18.97 -1.54 -17.92
C SER A 499 -18.87 -2.22 -16.56
N PHE A 500 -19.97 -2.23 -15.81
CA PHE A 500 -20.04 -2.84 -14.47
C PHE A 500 -19.94 -4.36 -14.52
N GLN A 501 -20.56 -5.01 -15.53
CA GLN A 501 -20.39 -6.44 -15.76
C GLN A 501 -18.91 -6.80 -16.00
N LYS A 502 -18.20 -5.98 -16.79
CA LYS A 502 -16.75 -6.18 -17.05
C LYS A 502 -15.93 -5.99 -15.77
N HIS A 503 -16.24 -4.95 -15.00
CA HIS A 503 -15.57 -4.70 -13.72
C HIS A 503 -15.80 -5.82 -12.70
N ALA A 504 -17.02 -6.36 -12.64
CA ALA A 504 -17.35 -7.47 -11.77
C ALA A 504 -16.58 -8.75 -12.14
N ARG A 505 -16.47 -9.06 -13.46
CA ARG A 505 -15.64 -10.19 -13.94
C ARG A 505 -14.16 -10.01 -13.55
N GLU A 506 -13.63 -8.78 -13.62
CA GLU A 506 -12.26 -8.48 -13.21
C GLU A 506 -12.08 -8.68 -11.70
N ARG A 507 -13.05 -8.27 -10.86
CA ARG A 507 -13.02 -8.54 -9.41
C ARG A 507 -13.02 -10.05 -9.12
N LEU A 508 -13.84 -10.84 -9.81
CA LEU A 508 -13.81 -12.31 -9.66
C LEU A 508 -12.45 -12.91 -10.02
N ARG A 509 -11.76 -12.36 -11.03
CA ARG A 509 -10.40 -12.77 -11.38
C ARG A 509 -9.42 -12.47 -10.24
N ILE A 510 -9.51 -11.26 -9.64
CA ILE A 510 -8.69 -10.87 -8.50
C ILE A 510 -8.91 -11.81 -7.31
N TYR A 511 -10.16 -12.17 -6.99
CA TYR A 511 -10.45 -13.09 -5.88
C TYR A 511 -9.84 -14.48 -6.11
N LYS A 512 -9.89 -15.00 -7.33
CA LYS A 512 -9.25 -16.27 -7.71
C LYS A 512 -7.72 -16.19 -7.59
N GLU A 513 -7.10 -15.13 -8.10
CA GLU A 513 -5.65 -14.89 -8.00
C GLU A 513 -5.18 -14.80 -6.55
N GLN A 514 -6.01 -14.20 -5.67
CA GLN A 514 -5.75 -14.11 -4.23
C GLN A 514 -6.09 -15.40 -3.46
N LYS A 515 -6.55 -16.45 -4.14
CA LYS A 515 -6.99 -17.72 -3.51
C LYS A 515 -8.04 -17.50 -2.42
N LEU A 516 -8.89 -16.47 -2.56
CA LEU A 516 -10.02 -16.22 -1.67
C LEU A 516 -11.20 -17.08 -2.14
N PRO A 517 -11.69 -18.03 -1.33
CA PRO A 517 -12.87 -18.80 -1.70
C PRO A 517 -14.10 -17.91 -1.70
N PHE A 518 -14.98 -18.06 -2.69
CA PHE A 518 -16.22 -17.29 -2.80
C PHE A 518 -17.39 -18.16 -3.24
N LYS A 519 -18.59 -17.75 -2.81
CA LYS A 519 -19.88 -18.31 -3.26
C LYS A 519 -20.58 -17.30 -4.16
N ILE A 520 -21.31 -17.78 -5.15
CA ILE A 520 -22.12 -16.92 -6.03
C ILE A 520 -23.59 -17.26 -5.78
N THR A 521 -24.35 -16.25 -5.39
CA THR A 521 -25.82 -16.33 -5.29
C THR A 521 -26.42 -15.44 -6.36
N THR A 522 -27.27 -16.00 -7.20
CA THR A 522 -27.95 -15.24 -8.26
C THR A 522 -29.34 -14.84 -7.78
N THR A 523 -29.70 -13.59 -8.02
CA THR A 523 -31.05 -13.05 -7.81
C THR A 523 -31.46 -12.26 -9.04
N THR A 524 -32.74 -12.26 -9.34
CA THR A 524 -33.34 -11.53 -10.45
C THR A 524 -34.21 -10.39 -9.90
N ILE A 525 -34.14 -9.21 -10.50
CA ILE A 525 -34.86 -8.01 -10.05
C ILE A 525 -35.53 -7.25 -11.20
#